data_baff4945c5cf3b222fed6761c35f018c
#
_entry.id   baff4945c5cf3b222fed6761c35f018c
#
_cell.length_a   1.000
_cell.length_b   1.000
_cell.length_c   1.000
_cell.angle_alpha   90.00
_cell.angle_beta   90.00
_cell.angle_gamma   90.00
#
_symmetry.space_group_name_H-M   'P 1'
#
loop_
_entity.id
_entity.type
_entity.pdbx_description
1 polymer ?
#
loop_
_entity_poly.entity_id
_entity_poly.type
_entity_poly.pdbx_seq_one_letter_code
_entity_poly.pdbx_strand_id
1 'polypeptide(L)'
;DSNIKFVDITYASTRTADEPQFLSNPERVLQGYSTTVPASNTDCGGSSTAGGNATYFQEAPVGIDFDAANNTTLQALSISSTKQSVLVKEGKIYAYSKGSGTKVKKGLIRIKSITKGTAAYAQGKVVFDVKIQK
;
A
#
# COMPACT_ATOMS: atom_id res chain seq x y z
N ASP A 1 -10.24 11.15 15.57
CA ASP A 1 -8.88 11.36 15.04
C ASP A 1 -8.92 11.49 13.52
N SER A 2 -8.65 12.68 13.04
CA SER A 2 -8.72 13.04 11.62
C SER A 2 -7.51 12.57 10.79
N ASN A 3 -6.72 11.64 11.31
CA ASN A 3 -5.43 11.26 10.72
C ASN A 3 -5.52 10.19 9.63
N ILE A 4 -6.65 9.54 9.46
CA ILE A 4 -6.81 8.47 8.47
C ILE A 4 -6.64 8.96 7.02
N LYS A 5 -6.96 10.22 6.75
CA LYS A 5 -6.73 10.86 5.45
C LYS A 5 -5.24 10.98 5.07
N PHE A 6 -4.35 10.75 6.03
CA PHE A 6 -2.90 10.74 5.80
C PHE A 6 -2.32 9.34 5.67
N VAL A 7 -3.13 8.29 5.85
CA VAL A 7 -2.71 6.92 5.63
C VAL A 7 -2.80 6.61 4.14
N ASP A 8 -1.66 6.48 3.50
CA ASP A 8 -1.58 6.23 2.06
C ASP A 8 -1.51 4.73 1.73
N ILE A 9 -0.95 3.91 2.64
CA ILE A 9 -0.70 2.48 2.43
C ILE A 9 -1.10 1.73 3.69
N THR A 10 -1.87 0.66 3.51
CA THR A 10 -2.21 -0.28 4.56
C THR A 10 -1.75 -1.69 4.20
N TYR A 11 -1.55 -2.53 5.20
CA TYR A 11 -1.22 -3.94 5.06
C TYR A 11 -2.39 -4.81 5.50
N ALA A 12 -2.67 -5.86 4.77
CA ALA A 12 -3.64 -6.89 5.14
C ALA A 12 -3.32 -8.21 4.42
N SER A 13 -3.85 -9.32 4.94
CA SER A 13 -3.92 -10.57 4.16
C SER A 13 -5.19 -10.58 3.31
N THR A 14 -5.15 -11.22 2.14
CA THR A 14 -6.36 -11.43 1.34
C THR A 14 -7.36 -12.30 2.09
N ARG A 15 -8.66 -12.03 1.91
CA ARG A 15 -9.72 -12.71 2.66
C ARG A 15 -9.91 -14.18 2.26
N THR A 16 -9.51 -14.55 1.05
CA THR A 16 -9.76 -15.88 0.48
C THR A 16 -8.55 -16.80 0.50
N ALA A 17 -7.34 -16.25 0.36
CA ALA A 17 -6.13 -17.03 0.20
C ALA A 17 -5.06 -16.74 1.27
N ASP A 18 -5.36 -15.85 2.21
CA ASP A 18 -4.44 -15.42 3.27
C ASP A 18 -3.06 -14.97 2.76
N GLU A 19 -3.06 -14.32 1.60
CA GLU A 19 -1.85 -13.78 0.99
C GLU A 19 -1.60 -12.34 1.43
N PRO A 20 -0.36 -11.97 1.78
CA PRO A 20 -0.03 -10.63 2.20
C PRO A 20 -0.17 -9.63 1.05
N GLN A 21 -0.77 -8.47 1.33
CA GLN A 21 -0.93 -7.41 0.34
C GLN A 21 -0.79 -6.01 0.94
N PHE A 22 -0.35 -5.06 0.11
CA PHE A 22 -0.55 -3.64 0.36
C PHE A 22 -1.80 -3.15 -0.36
N LEU A 23 -2.51 -2.23 0.28
CA LEU A 23 -3.73 -1.62 -0.25
C LEU A 23 -3.71 -0.11 -0.02
N SER A 24 -4.29 0.62 -0.95
CA SER A 24 -4.71 1.99 -0.68
C SER A 24 -5.90 2.00 0.29
N ASN A 25 -6.14 3.13 0.90
CA ASN A 25 -7.28 3.28 1.81
C ASN A 25 -8.65 3.06 1.11
N PRO A 26 -8.90 3.62 -0.08
CA PRO A 26 -10.14 3.32 -0.83
C PRO A 26 -10.30 1.84 -1.16
N GLU A 27 -9.24 1.18 -1.59
CA GLU A 27 -9.27 -0.25 -1.95
C GLU A 27 -9.60 -1.14 -0.74
N ARG A 28 -9.14 -0.75 0.44
CA ARG A 28 -9.45 -1.44 1.69
C ARG A 28 -10.96 -1.53 1.92
N VAL A 29 -11.67 -0.46 1.64
CA VAL A 29 -13.15 -0.42 1.73
C VAL A 29 -13.78 -1.36 0.70
N LEU A 30 -13.32 -1.30 -0.55
CA LEU A 30 -13.84 -2.13 -1.64
C LEU A 30 -13.64 -3.62 -1.37
N GLN A 31 -12.53 -4.01 -0.74
CA GLN A 31 -12.28 -5.40 -0.35
C GLN A 31 -13.00 -5.81 0.95
N GLY A 32 -13.80 -4.95 1.54
CA GLY A 32 -14.66 -5.26 2.68
C GLY A 32 -13.96 -5.33 4.03
N TYR A 33 -12.73 -4.83 4.15
CA TYR A 33 -12.01 -4.82 5.44
C TYR A 33 -12.58 -3.82 6.45
N SER A 34 -13.34 -2.84 5.98
CA SER A 34 -13.94 -1.81 6.84
C SER A 34 -15.30 -2.19 7.40
N THR A 35 -15.94 -3.26 6.91
CA THR A 35 -17.29 -3.64 7.31
C THR A 35 -17.40 -4.21 8.72
N THR A 36 -16.27 -4.56 9.34
CA THR A 36 -16.19 -5.14 10.69
C THR A 36 -15.79 -4.10 11.76
N VAL A 37 -15.51 -2.88 11.35
CA VAL A 37 -15.19 -1.80 12.30
C VAL A 37 -16.50 -1.18 12.75
N PRO A 38 -16.79 -1.09 14.07
CA PRO A 38 -17.98 -0.42 14.56
C PRO A 38 -18.10 0.99 13.99
N ALA A 39 -19.32 1.41 13.68
CA ALA A 39 -19.60 2.73 13.10
C ALA A 39 -19.05 3.90 13.95
N SER A 40 -18.71 3.66 15.20
CA SER A 40 -18.07 4.61 16.12
C SER A 40 -16.56 4.70 15.94
N ASN A 41 -15.93 3.76 15.21
CA ASN A 41 -14.49 3.80 14.98
C ASN A 41 -14.20 4.32 13.56
N THR A 42 -14.34 5.62 13.42
CA THR A 42 -13.98 6.35 12.19
C THR A 42 -12.47 6.30 11.90
N ASP A 43 -11.68 5.79 12.83
CA ASP A 43 -10.23 5.77 12.76
C ASP A 43 -9.65 4.73 11.78
N CYS A 44 -10.47 3.77 11.36
CA CYS A 44 -10.08 2.74 10.39
C CYS A 44 -10.85 2.80 9.07
N GLY A 45 -11.35 3.97 8.67
CA GLY A 45 -11.92 4.18 7.34
C GLY A 45 -13.33 3.62 7.16
N GLY A 46 -14.13 3.66 8.20
CA GLY A 46 -15.54 3.24 8.17
C GLY A 46 -16.46 4.10 7.32
N SER A 47 -15.94 4.95 6.47
CA SER A 47 -16.72 5.68 5.47
C SER A 47 -16.07 5.53 4.10
N SER A 48 -16.81 5.01 3.15
CA SER A 48 -16.44 4.98 1.72
C SER A 48 -16.15 6.36 1.14
N THR A 49 -16.52 7.40 1.86
CA THR A 49 -16.35 8.81 1.50
C THR A 49 -15.22 9.51 2.23
N ALA A 50 -14.59 8.85 3.20
CA ALA A 50 -13.43 9.42 3.87
C ALA A 50 -12.26 9.44 2.90
N GLY A 51 -12.16 10.51 2.15
CA GLY A 51 -11.22 10.77 1.08
C GLY A 51 -9.76 10.56 1.46
N GLY A 52 -9.33 9.32 1.54
CA GLY A 52 -7.94 8.96 1.46
C GLY A 52 -7.48 9.09 0.01
N ASN A 53 -6.28 9.58 -0.21
CA ASN A 53 -5.71 9.59 -1.54
C ASN A 53 -5.53 8.15 -2.02
N ALA A 54 -5.92 7.88 -3.27
CA ALA A 54 -5.62 6.61 -3.90
C ALA A 54 -4.10 6.44 -4.01
N THR A 55 -3.61 5.27 -3.63
CA THR A 55 -2.24 4.84 -3.88
C THR A 55 -2.28 3.70 -4.87
N TYR A 56 -1.48 3.81 -5.92
CA TYR A 56 -1.39 2.82 -6.98
C TYR A 56 -0.08 2.06 -6.87
N PHE A 57 -0.12 0.77 -7.17
CA PHE A 57 1.01 -0.14 -6.98
C PHE A 57 1.29 -0.97 -8.23
N GLN A 58 2.55 -1.32 -8.41
CA GLN A 58 2.98 -2.36 -9.35
C GLN A 58 4.30 -2.97 -8.88
N GLU A 59 4.69 -4.12 -9.44
CA GLU A 59 6.05 -4.62 -9.27
C GLU A 59 7.03 -3.63 -9.90
N ALA A 60 8.14 -3.37 -9.24
CA ALA A 60 9.14 -2.45 -9.77
C ALA A 60 9.73 -2.95 -11.09
N PRO A 61 10.20 -2.07 -11.98
CA PRO A 61 10.87 -2.48 -13.21
C PRO A 61 12.01 -3.45 -12.95
N VAL A 62 12.18 -4.41 -13.85
CA VAL A 62 13.29 -5.35 -13.79
C VAL A 62 14.62 -4.60 -13.79
N GLY A 63 15.53 -4.98 -12.91
CA GLY A 63 16.85 -4.37 -12.79
C GLY A 63 16.88 -3.06 -11.99
N ILE A 64 15.77 -2.65 -11.37
CA ILE A 64 15.79 -1.51 -10.47
C ILE A 64 16.73 -1.77 -9.29
N ASP A 65 17.67 -0.85 -9.06
CA ASP A 65 18.53 -0.87 -7.87
C ASP A 65 17.89 0.00 -6.79
N PHE A 66 17.35 -0.66 -5.76
CA PHE A 66 16.71 0.05 -4.66
C PHE A 66 17.68 0.97 -3.92
N ASP A 67 18.91 0.52 -3.68
CA ASP A 67 19.87 1.27 -2.87
C ASP A 67 20.41 2.49 -3.63
N ALA A 68 20.65 2.37 -4.92
CA ALA A 68 21.08 3.46 -5.80
C ALA A 68 19.95 4.40 -6.22
N ALA A 69 18.68 4.01 -6.06
CA ALA A 69 17.54 4.83 -6.48
C ALA A 69 17.51 6.17 -5.74
N ASN A 70 17.46 7.24 -6.50
CA ASN A 70 17.41 8.62 -6.05
C ASN A 70 16.14 9.33 -6.54
N ASN A 71 16.00 10.62 -6.28
CA ASN A 71 14.81 11.38 -6.65
C ASN A 71 14.54 11.35 -8.17
N THR A 72 15.56 11.41 -9.00
CA THR A 72 15.44 11.32 -10.47
C THR A 72 14.92 9.93 -10.88
N THR A 73 15.48 8.88 -10.29
CA THR A 73 15.01 7.50 -10.51
C THR A 73 13.53 7.36 -10.17
N LEU A 74 13.12 7.84 -8.99
CA LEU A 74 11.73 7.78 -8.54
C LEU A 74 10.79 8.58 -9.46
N GLN A 75 11.21 9.75 -9.89
CA GLN A 75 10.43 10.60 -10.79
C GLN A 75 10.21 9.94 -12.15
N ALA A 76 11.18 9.22 -12.65
CA ALA A 76 11.12 8.51 -13.94
C ALA A 76 10.23 7.25 -13.93
N LEU A 77 9.82 6.74 -12.76
CA LEU A 77 8.96 5.58 -12.69
C LEU A 77 7.64 5.81 -13.41
N SER A 78 7.26 4.87 -14.29
CA SER A 78 5.94 4.83 -14.90
C SER A 78 5.07 3.87 -14.10
N ILE A 79 4.04 4.39 -13.43
CA ILE A 79 3.18 3.60 -12.54
C ILE A 79 1.75 3.76 -13.03
N SER A 80 1.12 2.63 -13.39
CA SER A 80 -0.27 2.61 -13.84
C SER A 80 -1.22 2.99 -12.70
N SER A 81 -2.18 3.84 -12.99
CA SER A 81 -3.23 4.25 -12.04
C SER A 81 -4.44 3.31 -12.02
N THR A 82 -4.20 2.00 -12.21
CA THR A 82 -5.29 1.01 -12.30
C THR A 82 -5.39 0.08 -11.10
N LYS A 83 -4.30 -0.16 -10.38
CA LYS A 83 -4.26 -1.12 -9.27
C LYS A 83 -3.98 -0.44 -7.95
N GLN A 84 -4.94 -0.44 -7.07
CA GLN A 84 -4.85 0.12 -5.73
C GLN A 84 -4.46 -0.91 -4.66
N SER A 85 -4.16 -2.13 -5.07
CA SER A 85 -3.61 -3.20 -4.23
C SER A 85 -2.53 -3.98 -4.96
N VAL A 86 -1.64 -4.61 -4.21
CA VAL A 86 -0.60 -5.49 -4.73
C VAL A 86 -0.30 -6.59 -3.72
N LEU A 87 -0.26 -7.84 -4.19
CA LEU A 87 0.26 -8.96 -3.41
C LEU A 87 1.77 -8.76 -3.23
N VAL A 88 2.23 -8.90 -1.99
CA VAL A 88 3.65 -8.68 -1.68
C VAL A 88 4.36 -10.00 -1.38
N LYS A 89 5.60 -10.09 -1.84
CA LYS A 89 6.49 -11.24 -1.64
C LYS A 89 7.80 -10.77 -1.06
N GLU A 90 8.37 -11.60 -0.19
CA GLU A 90 9.68 -11.35 0.40
C GLU A 90 10.76 -11.22 -0.67
N GLY A 91 11.67 -10.29 -0.50
CA GLY A 91 12.75 -9.99 -1.44
C GLY A 91 12.36 -9.19 -2.67
N LYS A 92 11.08 -8.91 -2.89
CA LYS A 92 10.60 -8.13 -4.04
C LYS A 92 10.59 -6.63 -3.77
N ILE A 93 10.67 -5.87 -4.85
CA ILE A 93 10.56 -4.41 -4.86
C ILE A 93 9.29 -4.03 -5.61
N TYR A 94 8.53 -3.12 -5.02
CA TYR A 94 7.30 -2.58 -5.59
C TYR A 94 7.44 -1.08 -5.78
N ALA A 95 6.91 -0.59 -6.89
CA ALA A 95 6.76 0.83 -7.15
C ALA A 95 5.34 1.28 -6.75
N TYR A 96 5.24 2.47 -6.20
CA TYR A 96 3.95 3.06 -5.88
C TYR A 96 3.89 4.54 -6.25
N SER A 97 2.68 5.02 -6.50
CA SER A 97 2.38 6.44 -6.68
C SER A 97 1.20 6.84 -5.81
N LYS A 98 1.26 8.01 -5.21
CA LYS A 98 0.19 8.59 -4.40
C LYS A 98 -0.05 10.04 -4.77
N GLY A 99 -1.28 10.52 -4.54
CA GLY A 99 -1.67 11.89 -4.86
C GLY A 99 -2.31 12.02 -6.24
N SER A 100 -2.58 13.23 -6.65
CA SER A 100 -3.23 13.56 -7.92
C SER A 100 -2.63 14.80 -8.57
N GLY A 101 -2.73 14.88 -9.89
CA GLY A 101 -2.26 16.02 -10.66
C GLY A 101 -0.77 16.30 -10.42
N THR A 102 -0.43 17.54 -10.15
CA THR A 102 0.96 17.98 -9.91
C THR A 102 1.53 17.56 -8.55
N LYS A 103 0.68 17.02 -7.66
CA LYS A 103 1.06 16.58 -6.31
C LYS A 103 1.34 15.08 -6.24
N VAL A 104 1.49 14.40 -7.38
CA VAL A 104 1.84 12.98 -7.42
C VAL A 104 3.25 12.78 -6.89
N LYS A 105 3.39 11.92 -5.89
CA LYS A 105 4.66 11.43 -5.37
C LYS A 105 4.81 9.96 -5.67
N LYS A 106 6.00 9.56 -6.06
CA LYS A 106 6.35 8.18 -6.39
C LYS A 106 7.38 7.64 -5.42
N GLY A 107 7.41 6.33 -5.27
CA GLY A 107 8.38 5.68 -4.40
C GLY A 107 8.57 4.22 -4.70
N LEU A 108 9.49 3.62 -3.95
CA LEU A 108 9.81 2.20 -3.97
C LEU A 108 9.66 1.62 -2.57
N ILE A 109 9.19 0.39 -2.50
CA ILE A 109 9.10 -0.40 -1.27
C ILE A 109 9.85 -1.71 -1.52
N ARG A 110 10.85 -2.02 -0.69
CA ARG A 110 11.57 -3.30 -0.70
C ARG A 110 11.10 -4.15 0.47
N ILE A 111 10.53 -5.31 0.19
CA ILE A 111 10.06 -6.23 1.22
C ILE A 111 11.25 -7.01 1.78
N LYS A 112 11.50 -6.90 3.08
CA LYS A 112 12.60 -7.58 3.78
C LYS A 112 12.17 -8.93 4.34
N SER A 113 11.04 -8.96 5.01
CA SER A 113 10.50 -10.21 5.56
C SER A 113 8.97 -10.13 5.72
N ILE A 114 8.34 -11.28 5.65
CA ILE A 114 6.90 -11.46 5.86
C ILE A 114 6.71 -12.59 6.86
N THR A 115 6.00 -12.29 7.95
CA THR A 115 5.52 -13.31 8.89
C THR A 115 4.00 -13.39 8.73
N LYS A 116 3.49 -14.54 8.30
CA LYS A 116 2.05 -14.77 8.19
C LYS A 116 1.45 -14.97 9.57
N GLY A 117 0.19 -14.57 9.72
CA GLY A 117 -0.60 -14.93 10.90
C GLY A 117 -0.88 -16.44 10.93
N THR A 118 -1.17 -16.96 12.13
CA THR A 118 -1.38 -18.41 12.34
C THR A 118 -2.83 -18.85 12.15
N ALA A 119 -3.75 -17.93 11.91
CA ALA A 119 -5.18 -18.19 11.68
C ALA A 119 -5.73 -17.27 10.62
N ALA A 120 -6.85 -17.65 10.01
CA ALA A 120 -7.60 -16.77 9.10
C ALA A 120 -7.84 -15.41 9.77
N TYR A 121 -7.48 -14.34 9.07
CA TYR A 121 -7.50 -12.95 9.58
C TYR A 121 -6.52 -12.64 10.73
N ALA A 122 -5.63 -13.55 11.07
CA ALA A 122 -4.57 -13.25 12.03
C ALA A 122 -3.64 -12.17 11.47
N GLN A 123 -3.30 -11.21 12.31
CA GLN A 123 -2.40 -10.14 11.92
C GLN A 123 -1.00 -10.71 11.67
N GLY A 124 -0.58 -10.68 10.41
CA GLY A 124 0.80 -10.93 10.04
C GLY A 124 1.67 -9.69 10.26
N LYS A 125 2.94 -9.83 9.96
CA LYS A 125 3.92 -8.74 10.02
C LYS A 125 4.67 -8.66 8.71
N VAL A 126 4.83 -7.45 8.19
CA VAL A 126 5.72 -7.15 7.06
C VAL A 126 6.79 -6.16 7.52
N VAL A 127 8.04 -6.45 7.18
CA VAL A 127 9.18 -5.55 7.38
C VAL A 127 9.64 -5.10 6.01
N PHE A 128 9.80 -3.81 5.81
CA PHE A 128 10.16 -3.24 4.52
C PHE A 128 10.95 -1.94 4.68
N ASP A 129 11.72 -1.62 3.65
CA ASP A 129 12.31 -0.30 3.46
C ASP A 129 11.50 0.48 2.43
N VAL A 130 11.46 1.80 2.58
CA VAL A 130 10.75 2.69 1.66
C VAL A 130 11.64 3.84 1.21
N LYS A 131 11.57 4.16 -0.08
CA LYS A 131 12.09 5.41 -0.65
C LYS A 131 10.93 6.18 -1.26
N ILE A 132 10.87 7.47 -1.01
CA ILE A 132 9.84 8.36 -1.54
C ILE A 132 10.49 9.58 -2.19
N GLN A 133 9.92 10.03 -3.28
CA GLN A 133 10.28 11.26 -3.97
C GLN A 133 10.10 12.47 -3.02
N LYS A 134 11.12 13.31 -2.95
CA LYS A 134 11.11 14.56 -2.18
C LYS A 134 10.27 15.64 -2.84
#